data_a22422785fe4e793b80ddbdc09b623bf
#
_entry.id   a22422785fe4e793b80ddbdc09b623bf
#
_cell.length_a   1.000
_cell.length_b   1.000
_cell.length_c   1.000
_cell.angle_alpha   90.00
_cell.angle_beta   90.00
_cell.angle_gamma   90.00
#
_symmetry.space_group_name_H-M   'P 1'
#
loop_
_entity.id
_entity.type
_entity.pdbx_description
1 polymer ?
#
loop_
_entity_poly.entity_id
_entity_poly.type
_entity_poly.pdbx_seq_one_letter_code
_entity_poly.pdbx_strand_id
1 'polypeptide(L)'
;MFGSLKKKLQKAVEKVSKSIKDEPKEEPRQLADAEKPKEVPESELAAEEIREQQKMEKVKEAVRMAEPPIKQTAKAMPETKIGPEEKPRTNAGQSLDEIIEKTKPNFDAQIQKKIEELEDLREKVAEEKLPAEIAESRVETEQIVREEKRSLLGRVTEKKLTEGEIEKILREINIALLENDVAVEVAERISEDVKRELAGAVVKRGRVEDTINDALRHAMLGVMKQEEINIDKQIRDKDGPFTIMMVGFNGTGKTTTLAKLAHKLKEYNPILAAADTFRAASIEQLEEHGKRLGLRVVKHTYGADSAAVIFDAKKHAAATGSRLVLADTAGRSHSNVNLMDELKKVARVNNPDLKILVLDSVTGNDIYDQCNLFNEAVGVDAIILTKADVYEKGGAALSAAYTLKKPILYIGTGQNYDDLKEFKPDEIVKNLLG
;
A
#
# COMPACT_ATOMS: atom_id res chain seq x y z
N MET A 1 13.83 -6.47 7.93
CA MET A 1 12.44 -6.03 7.72
C MET A 1 11.98 -6.51 6.36
N PHE A 2 10.71 -6.75 6.15
CA PHE A 2 10.09 -7.16 4.87
C PHE A 2 10.43 -8.55 4.30
N GLY A 3 11.26 -9.38 4.92
CA GLY A 3 11.67 -10.67 4.35
C GLY A 3 10.51 -11.65 4.13
N SER A 4 9.54 -11.69 5.04
CA SER A 4 8.33 -12.50 4.93
C SER A 4 7.41 -12.00 3.82
N LEU A 5 7.11 -10.70 3.80
CA LEU A 5 6.25 -10.06 2.78
C LEU A 5 6.84 -10.25 1.38
N LYS A 6 8.15 -10.02 1.21
CA LYS A 6 8.86 -10.27 -0.05
C LYS A 6 8.62 -11.69 -0.56
N LYS A 7 8.94 -12.71 0.27
CA LYS A 7 8.80 -14.12 -0.11
C LYS A 7 7.37 -14.48 -0.51
N LYS A 8 6.39 -13.97 0.22
CA LYS A 8 4.97 -14.27 -0.03
C LYS A 8 4.45 -13.58 -1.29
N LEU A 9 4.79 -12.31 -1.52
CA LEU A 9 4.42 -11.60 -2.74
C LEU A 9 5.06 -12.24 -3.97
N GLN A 10 6.35 -12.55 -3.94
CA GLN A 10 7.03 -13.24 -5.04
C GLN A 10 6.40 -14.60 -5.33
N LYS A 11 6.10 -15.40 -4.29
CA LYS A 11 5.41 -16.68 -4.45
C LYS A 11 4.00 -16.53 -5.02
N ALA A 12 3.25 -15.51 -4.59
CA ALA A 12 1.90 -15.23 -5.08
C ALA A 12 1.94 -14.89 -6.58
N VAL A 13 2.82 -13.96 -6.97
CA VAL A 13 3.00 -13.55 -8.37
C VAL A 13 3.48 -14.71 -9.25
N GLU A 14 4.47 -15.47 -8.79
CA GLU A 14 4.98 -16.66 -9.51
C GLU A 14 3.91 -17.74 -9.70
N LYS A 15 3.13 -18.04 -8.64
CA LYS A 15 2.04 -19.04 -8.68
C LYS A 15 1.00 -18.68 -9.73
N VAL A 16 0.58 -17.41 -9.77
CA VAL A 16 -0.44 -16.95 -10.71
C VAL A 16 0.12 -16.85 -12.12
N SER A 17 1.34 -16.35 -12.30
CA SER A 17 1.97 -16.24 -13.62
C SER A 17 2.17 -17.62 -14.27
N LYS A 18 2.47 -18.66 -13.48
CA LYS A 18 2.51 -20.04 -13.96
C LYS A 18 1.12 -20.53 -14.36
N SER A 19 0.09 -20.32 -13.54
CA SER A 19 -1.27 -20.76 -13.87
C SER A 19 -1.81 -20.11 -15.15
N ILE A 20 -1.43 -18.86 -15.41
CA ILE A 20 -1.81 -18.15 -16.66
C ILE A 20 -1.04 -18.67 -17.88
N LYS A 21 0.18 -19.19 -17.68
CA LYS A 21 0.99 -19.83 -18.75
C LYS A 21 0.51 -21.23 -19.09
N ASP A 22 0.04 -21.97 -18.08
CA ASP A 22 -0.27 -23.41 -18.18
C ASP A 22 -1.75 -23.68 -18.49
N GLU A 23 -2.62 -22.69 -18.70
CA GLU A 23 -3.96 -22.94 -19.21
C GLU A 23 -3.84 -23.50 -20.64
N PRO A 24 -4.14 -24.82 -20.85
CA PRO A 24 -4.12 -25.42 -22.18
C PRO A 24 -5.15 -24.68 -23.03
N LYS A 25 -4.85 -24.51 -24.33
CA LYS A 25 -5.89 -24.24 -25.32
C LYS A 25 -7.00 -25.24 -25.07
N GLU A 26 -8.17 -24.81 -24.66
CA GLU A 26 -9.34 -25.69 -24.70
C GLU A 26 -9.50 -26.17 -26.13
N GLU A 27 -9.07 -27.43 -26.36
CA GLU A 27 -9.51 -28.15 -27.55
C GLU A 27 -11.03 -28.30 -27.46
N PRO A 28 -11.77 -28.12 -28.55
CA PRO A 28 -13.21 -28.26 -28.53
C PRO A 28 -13.53 -29.72 -28.12
N ARG A 29 -14.06 -29.88 -26.90
CA ARG A 29 -14.60 -31.19 -26.48
C ARG A 29 -15.70 -31.57 -27.45
N GLN A 30 -15.42 -32.62 -28.24
CA GLN A 30 -16.47 -33.31 -28.96
C GLN A 30 -17.53 -33.77 -27.97
N LEU A 31 -18.76 -33.38 -28.23
CA LEU A 31 -19.95 -33.84 -27.55
C LEU A 31 -20.12 -35.32 -27.78
N ALA A 32 -19.64 -36.15 -26.87
CA ALA A 32 -19.99 -37.54 -26.77
C ALA A 32 -20.64 -37.74 -25.39
N ASP A 33 -21.90 -38.16 -25.44
CA ASP A 33 -22.72 -38.77 -24.40
C ASP A 33 -22.92 -38.00 -23.09
N ALA A 34 -24.05 -37.30 -23.05
CA ALA A 34 -24.67 -36.72 -21.87
C ALA A 34 -25.10 -37.84 -20.89
N GLU A 35 -24.32 -38.07 -19.84
CA GLU A 35 -24.85 -38.66 -18.62
C GLU A 35 -25.71 -37.60 -17.91
N LYS A 36 -26.96 -37.97 -17.61
CA LYS A 36 -27.94 -37.12 -16.90
C LYS A 36 -27.37 -36.69 -15.57
N PRO A 37 -27.60 -35.40 -15.15
CA PRO A 37 -27.24 -34.94 -13.82
C PRO A 37 -28.06 -35.73 -12.79
N LYS A 38 -27.41 -36.23 -11.75
CA LYS A 38 -28.09 -36.79 -10.56
C LYS A 38 -28.85 -35.64 -9.91
N GLU A 39 -30.17 -35.77 -9.85
CA GLU A 39 -31.03 -34.89 -9.08
C GLU A 39 -30.62 -34.94 -7.60
N VAL A 40 -30.18 -33.82 -7.07
CA VAL A 40 -30.04 -33.63 -5.61
C VAL A 40 -31.46 -33.49 -5.05
N PRO A 41 -31.87 -34.23 -4.00
CA PRO A 41 -33.23 -34.17 -3.47
C PRO A 41 -33.54 -32.75 -2.98
N GLU A 42 -34.71 -32.23 -3.36
CA GLU A 42 -35.23 -30.89 -2.96
C GLU A 42 -35.19 -30.66 -1.44
N SER A 43 -35.15 -31.71 -0.64
CA SER A 43 -35.06 -31.66 0.81
C SER A 43 -33.66 -31.20 1.34
N GLU A 44 -32.57 -31.38 0.59
CA GLU A 44 -31.25 -30.91 0.99
C GLU A 44 -31.04 -29.42 0.65
N LEU A 45 -31.54 -28.95 -0.49
CA LEU A 45 -31.51 -27.54 -0.87
C LEU A 45 -32.35 -26.69 0.09
N ALA A 46 -33.55 -27.16 0.50
CA ALA A 46 -34.35 -26.45 1.47
C ALA A 46 -33.72 -26.40 2.88
N ALA A 47 -32.96 -27.42 3.27
CA ALA A 47 -32.27 -27.44 4.56
C ALA A 47 -31.05 -26.49 4.59
N GLU A 48 -30.40 -26.24 3.45
CA GLU A 48 -29.25 -25.32 3.33
C GLU A 48 -29.73 -23.86 3.32
N GLU A 49 -30.82 -23.54 2.61
CA GLU A 49 -31.45 -22.22 2.63
C GLU A 49 -31.97 -21.83 4.03
N ILE A 50 -32.55 -22.76 4.78
CA ILE A 50 -32.97 -22.51 6.16
C ILE A 50 -31.80 -22.24 7.09
N ARG A 51 -30.64 -22.90 6.90
CA ARG A 51 -29.43 -22.65 7.69
C ARG A 51 -28.79 -21.29 7.38
N GLU A 52 -28.82 -20.87 6.13
CA GLU A 52 -28.32 -19.53 5.75
C GLU A 52 -29.24 -18.41 6.28
N GLN A 53 -30.55 -18.58 6.18
CA GLN A 53 -31.51 -17.62 6.75
C GLN A 53 -31.39 -17.50 8.27
N GLN A 54 -31.18 -18.59 9.01
CA GLN A 54 -30.95 -18.56 10.45
C GLN A 54 -29.60 -17.90 10.84
N LYS A 55 -28.55 -18.03 10.00
CA LYS A 55 -27.30 -17.31 10.22
C LYS A 55 -27.47 -15.81 9.99
N MET A 56 -28.17 -15.42 8.94
CA MET A 56 -28.44 -14.01 8.65
C MET A 56 -29.30 -13.33 9.71
N GLU A 57 -30.28 -14.06 10.29
CA GLU A 57 -31.15 -13.52 11.34
C GLU A 57 -30.39 -13.30 12.66
N LYS A 58 -29.50 -14.22 13.04
CA LYS A 58 -28.60 -14.04 14.19
C LYS A 58 -27.61 -12.86 14.03
N VAL A 59 -27.13 -12.61 12.82
CA VAL A 59 -26.27 -11.44 12.53
C VAL A 59 -27.09 -10.14 12.62
N LYS A 60 -28.33 -10.12 12.11
CA LYS A 60 -29.21 -8.96 12.22
C LYS A 60 -29.59 -8.64 13.66
N GLU A 61 -29.80 -9.65 14.49
CA GLU A 61 -30.12 -9.48 15.91
C GLU A 61 -28.92 -8.98 16.72
N ALA A 62 -27.72 -9.44 16.42
CA ALA A 62 -26.47 -8.94 17.01
C ALA A 62 -26.20 -7.47 16.66
N VAL A 63 -26.47 -7.06 15.42
CA VAL A 63 -26.35 -5.66 14.96
C VAL A 63 -27.40 -4.78 15.63
N ARG A 64 -28.61 -5.28 15.86
CA ARG A 64 -29.71 -4.54 16.49
C ARG A 64 -29.47 -4.27 17.99
N MET A 65 -28.68 -5.10 18.66
CA MET A 65 -28.30 -4.92 20.07
C MET A 65 -27.10 -3.97 20.27
N ALA A 66 -26.42 -3.56 19.20
CA ALA A 66 -25.22 -2.72 19.26
C ALA A 66 -25.48 -1.23 18.99
N GLU A 67 -26.72 -0.80 18.65
CA GLU A 67 -27.03 0.60 18.37
C GLU A 67 -27.66 1.31 19.59
N PRO A 68 -27.12 2.48 20.02
CA PRO A 68 -27.78 3.33 21.00
C PRO A 68 -28.92 4.15 20.35
N PRO A 69 -29.98 4.57 21.08
CA PRO A 69 -31.18 5.17 20.50
C PRO A 69 -30.95 6.60 20.02
N ILE A 70 -31.04 6.82 18.73
CA ILE A 70 -31.05 8.16 18.12
C ILE A 70 -32.49 8.68 18.03
N LYS A 71 -32.72 9.84 18.61
CA LYS A 71 -34.00 10.57 18.60
C LYS A 71 -34.32 11.06 17.18
N GLN A 72 -35.53 10.74 16.72
CA GLN A 72 -36.13 11.20 15.47
C GLN A 72 -36.37 12.72 15.49
N THR A 73 -35.93 13.41 14.43
CA THR A 73 -36.66 14.59 13.94
C THR A 73 -36.74 14.52 12.42
N ALA A 74 -37.95 14.29 11.95
CA ALA A 74 -38.31 14.25 10.55
C ALA A 74 -38.43 15.66 9.96
N LYS A 75 -37.94 15.87 8.73
CA LYS A 75 -38.53 16.82 7.78
C LYS A 75 -38.43 16.25 6.36
N ALA A 76 -39.60 16.09 5.77
CA ALA A 76 -39.84 15.59 4.42
C ALA A 76 -39.49 16.64 3.35
N MET A 77 -39.01 16.19 2.20
CA MET A 77 -39.13 16.90 0.92
C MET A 77 -39.30 15.90 -0.25
N PRO A 78 -39.89 16.28 -1.38
CA PRO A 78 -40.83 15.47 -2.14
C PRO A 78 -40.24 14.66 -3.29
N GLU A 79 -40.97 13.61 -3.67
CA GLU A 79 -40.75 12.70 -4.79
C GLU A 79 -40.86 13.39 -6.15
N THR A 80 -39.89 13.16 -7.03
CA THR A 80 -40.02 13.41 -8.47
C THR A 80 -40.07 12.07 -9.21
N LYS A 81 -41.21 11.81 -9.84
CA LYS A 81 -41.44 10.67 -10.73
C LYS A 81 -40.71 10.89 -12.06
N ILE A 82 -39.93 9.92 -12.50
CA ILE A 82 -39.46 9.81 -13.88
C ILE A 82 -39.97 8.46 -14.43
N GLY A 83 -40.68 8.53 -15.56
CA GLY A 83 -41.31 7.41 -16.24
C GLY A 83 -40.31 6.58 -17.06
N PRO A 84 -40.74 5.45 -17.64
CA PRO A 84 -39.86 4.45 -18.24
C PRO A 84 -39.46 4.83 -19.66
N GLU A 85 -38.15 4.84 -19.96
CA GLU A 85 -37.63 4.95 -21.32
C GLU A 85 -37.55 3.58 -21.99
N GLU A 86 -37.99 3.58 -23.23
CA GLU A 86 -38.06 2.44 -24.15
C GLU A 86 -36.67 1.96 -24.59
N LYS A 87 -36.51 0.64 -24.66
CA LYS A 87 -35.35 -0.03 -25.26
C LYS A 87 -35.51 -0.07 -26.79
N PRO A 88 -34.49 0.30 -27.58
CA PRO A 88 -34.53 0.04 -29.01
C PRO A 88 -34.28 -1.46 -29.30
N ARG A 89 -35.18 -2.05 -30.10
CA ARG A 89 -35.03 -3.38 -30.67
C ARG A 89 -34.06 -3.31 -31.85
N THR A 90 -32.95 -4.08 -31.80
CA THR A 90 -32.20 -4.43 -33.00
C THR A 90 -32.31 -5.93 -33.25
N ASN A 91 -32.75 -6.25 -34.50
CA ASN A 91 -32.73 -7.58 -35.06
C ASN A 91 -31.29 -7.98 -35.38
N ALA A 92 -30.90 -9.16 -35.00
CA ALA A 92 -30.15 -10.19 -35.69
C ALA A 92 -29.39 -11.04 -34.68
N GLY A 93 -29.84 -12.26 -34.53
CA GLY A 93 -29.15 -13.24 -33.71
C GLY A 93 -27.90 -13.77 -34.43
N GLN A 94 -26.77 -13.39 -33.92
CA GLN A 94 -25.50 -14.14 -33.90
C GLN A 94 -24.61 -13.43 -32.91
N SER A 95 -24.10 -14.18 -31.90
CA SER A 95 -23.20 -13.62 -30.91
C SER A 95 -21.84 -13.31 -31.53
N LEU A 96 -21.19 -12.25 -31.05
CA LEU A 96 -19.83 -11.88 -31.49
C LEU A 96 -18.84 -13.04 -31.34
N ASP A 97 -19.07 -13.91 -30.38
CA ASP A 97 -18.24 -15.11 -30.12
C ASP A 97 -18.33 -16.15 -31.24
N GLU A 98 -19.51 -16.35 -31.83
CA GLU A 98 -19.66 -17.26 -33.01
C GLU A 98 -18.97 -16.75 -34.28
N ILE A 99 -18.83 -15.46 -34.44
CA ILE A 99 -18.11 -14.83 -35.57
C ILE A 99 -16.60 -14.97 -35.36
N ILE A 100 -16.11 -14.83 -34.13
CA ILE A 100 -14.70 -14.95 -33.78
C ILE A 100 -14.23 -16.40 -33.91
N GLU A 101 -15.04 -17.38 -33.49
CA GLU A 101 -14.68 -18.78 -33.58
C GLU A 101 -14.61 -19.35 -35.01
N LYS A 102 -15.45 -18.85 -35.91
CA LYS A 102 -15.43 -19.27 -37.32
C LYS A 102 -14.30 -18.62 -38.14
N THR A 103 -13.69 -17.54 -37.66
CA THR A 103 -12.63 -16.85 -38.39
C THR A 103 -11.21 -17.20 -37.98
N LYS A 104 -10.99 -17.77 -36.78
CA LYS A 104 -9.66 -18.13 -36.26
C LYS A 104 -8.83 -19.09 -37.15
N PRO A 105 -9.34 -20.24 -37.61
CA PRO A 105 -8.52 -21.18 -38.42
C PRO A 105 -8.17 -20.60 -39.79
N ASN A 106 -9.01 -19.72 -40.32
CA ASN A 106 -8.80 -19.12 -41.66
C ASN A 106 -7.80 -17.95 -41.59
N PHE A 107 -7.67 -17.32 -40.45
CA PHE A 107 -6.79 -16.17 -40.24
C PHE A 107 -5.32 -16.60 -40.12
N ASP A 108 -5.04 -17.65 -39.36
CA ASP A 108 -3.68 -18.21 -39.21
C ASP A 108 -3.15 -18.80 -40.54
N ALA A 109 -4.03 -19.44 -41.32
CA ALA A 109 -3.68 -19.95 -42.66
C ALA A 109 -3.45 -18.79 -43.67
N GLN A 110 -4.18 -17.71 -43.58
CA GLN A 110 -3.96 -16.51 -44.42
C GLN A 110 -2.66 -15.76 -44.06
N ILE A 111 -2.30 -15.73 -42.81
CA ILE A 111 -1.02 -15.16 -42.35
C ILE A 111 0.16 -16.01 -42.84
N GLN A 112 0.07 -17.34 -42.72
CA GLN A 112 1.11 -18.25 -43.19
C GLN A 112 1.33 -18.13 -44.70
N LYS A 113 0.22 -18.08 -45.46
CA LYS A 113 0.26 -17.90 -46.91
C LYS A 113 0.85 -16.54 -47.32
N LYS A 114 0.58 -15.49 -46.55
CA LYS A 114 1.11 -14.15 -46.83
C LYS A 114 2.59 -14.02 -46.47
N ILE A 115 3.08 -14.81 -45.50
CA ILE A 115 4.49 -14.91 -45.17
C ILE A 115 5.23 -15.66 -46.29
N GLU A 116 4.70 -16.77 -46.82
CA GLU A 116 5.25 -17.49 -47.95
C GLU A 116 5.30 -16.65 -49.22
N GLU A 117 4.23 -15.92 -49.53
CA GLU A 117 4.18 -14.98 -50.68
C GLU A 117 5.23 -13.87 -50.57
N LEU A 118 5.50 -13.37 -49.37
CA LEU A 118 6.53 -12.33 -49.11
C LEU A 118 7.95 -12.91 -49.17
N GLU A 119 8.15 -14.16 -48.80
CA GLU A 119 9.44 -14.85 -48.93
C GLU A 119 9.77 -15.16 -50.39
N ASP A 120 8.79 -15.60 -51.17
CA ASP A 120 8.91 -15.84 -52.63
C ASP A 120 9.20 -14.56 -53.43
N LEU A 121 8.57 -13.44 -53.05
CA LEU A 121 8.85 -12.11 -53.58
C LEU A 121 10.28 -11.64 -53.24
N ARG A 122 10.78 -11.99 -52.07
CA ARG A 122 12.14 -11.66 -51.63
C ARG A 122 13.22 -12.40 -52.44
N GLU A 123 12.96 -13.70 -52.75
CA GLU A 123 13.85 -14.50 -53.60
C GLU A 123 13.88 -13.97 -55.03
N LYS A 124 12.73 -13.63 -55.60
CA LYS A 124 12.63 -13.07 -56.96
C LYS A 124 13.30 -11.70 -57.12
N VAL A 125 13.25 -10.87 -56.08
CA VAL A 125 13.92 -9.55 -56.04
C VAL A 125 15.45 -9.70 -55.80
N ALA A 126 15.91 -10.83 -55.22
CA ALA A 126 17.33 -11.07 -54.98
C ALA A 126 18.07 -11.53 -56.25
N GLU A 127 17.38 -12.08 -57.26
CA GLU A 127 17.99 -12.60 -58.49
C GLU A 127 18.15 -11.52 -59.60
N GLU A 128 17.43 -10.41 -59.55
CA GLU A 128 17.58 -9.33 -60.54
C GLU A 128 18.65 -8.31 -60.13
N LYS A 129 19.74 -8.22 -60.92
CA LYS A 129 20.76 -7.15 -60.81
C LYS A 129 20.13 -5.85 -61.34
N LEU A 130 19.81 -4.93 -60.44
CA LEU A 130 19.15 -3.67 -60.74
C LEU A 130 20.03 -2.44 -60.43
N PRO A 131 19.87 -1.30 -61.16
CA PRO A 131 20.72 -0.09 -61.02
C PRO A 131 20.55 0.65 -59.67
N ALA A 132 21.50 1.51 -59.34
CA ALA A 132 21.67 2.16 -58.03
C ALA A 132 20.49 2.97 -57.49
N GLU A 133 19.54 3.37 -58.34
CA GLU A 133 18.33 4.11 -57.92
C GLU A 133 17.30 3.28 -57.14
N ILE A 134 17.46 1.94 -57.12
CA ILE A 134 16.55 1.04 -56.41
C ILE A 134 17.10 0.63 -55.04
N ALA A 135 18.33 1.03 -54.70
CA ALA A 135 18.89 0.75 -53.36
C ALA A 135 18.13 1.48 -52.24
N GLU A 136 17.59 2.69 -52.50
CA GLU A 136 16.76 3.44 -51.53
C GLU A 136 15.40 2.79 -51.33
N SER A 137 14.76 2.30 -52.38
CA SER A 137 13.47 1.60 -52.26
C SER A 137 13.58 0.24 -51.58
N ARG A 138 14.75 -0.39 -51.63
CA ARG A 138 15.04 -1.64 -50.91
C ARG A 138 15.10 -1.43 -49.39
N VAL A 139 15.69 -0.33 -48.92
CA VAL A 139 15.76 0.02 -47.50
C VAL A 139 14.36 0.32 -46.95
N GLU A 140 13.52 1.04 -47.73
CA GLU A 140 12.13 1.29 -47.33
C GLU A 140 11.30 0.01 -47.30
N THR A 141 11.45 -0.86 -48.32
CA THR A 141 10.71 -2.14 -48.36
C THR A 141 11.18 -3.09 -47.22
N GLU A 142 12.48 -3.15 -46.93
CA GLU A 142 12.96 -3.92 -45.77
C GLU A 142 12.52 -3.34 -44.41
N GLN A 143 12.37 -2.03 -44.30
CA GLN A 143 11.83 -1.39 -43.10
C GLN A 143 10.33 -1.69 -42.96
N ILE A 144 9.55 -1.58 -44.02
CA ILE A 144 8.11 -1.91 -44.03
C ILE A 144 7.88 -3.39 -43.67
N VAL A 145 8.64 -4.33 -44.27
CA VAL A 145 8.58 -5.76 -43.97
C VAL A 145 9.02 -6.07 -42.53
N ARG A 146 10.01 -5.36 -42.00
CA ARG A 146 10.43 -5.45 -40.58
C ARG A 146 9.36 -4.91 -39.63
N GLU A 147 8.71 -3.82 -39.98
CA GLU A 147 7.62 -3.25 -39.19
C GLU A 147 6.37 -4.12 -39.24
N GLU A 148 6.01 -4.66 -40.39
CA GLU A 148 4.88 -5.60 -40.49
C GLU A 148 5.17 -6.93 -39.79
N LYS A 149 6.38 -7.50 -39.91
CA LYS A 149 6.78 -8.70 -39.13
C LYS A 149 6.79 -8.41 -37.61
N ARG A 150 7.23 -7.24 -37.18
CA ARG A 150 7.14 -6.80 -35.76
C ARG A 150 5.69 -6.65 -35.31
N SER A 151 4.83 -6.08 -36.13
CA SER A 151 3.39 -5.92 -35.85
C SER A 151 2.68 -7.28 -35.78
N LEU A 152 2.96 -8.21 -36.69
CA LEU A 152 2.36 -9.54 -36.74
C LEU A 152 2.88 -10.45 -35.61
N LEU A 153 4.18 -10.45 -35.33
CA LEU A 153 4.78 -11.16 -34.20
C LEU A 153 4.32 -10.57 -32.86
N GLY A 154 4.10 -9.26 -32.78
CA GLY A 154 3.53 -8.58 -31.62
C GLY A 154 2.12 -9.08 -31.29
N ARG A 155 1.25 -9.20 -32.28
CA ARG A 155 -0.14 -9.68 -32.12
C ARG A 155 -0.24 -11.15 -31.68
N VAL A 156 0.71 -12.00 -32.04
CA VAL A 156 0.75 -13.43 -31.65
C VAL A 156 1.29 -13.63 -30.23
N THR A 157 2.07 -12.65 -29.73
CA THR A 157 2.73 -12.73 -28.41
C THR A 157 2.02 -11.93 -27.32
N GLU A 158 1.01 -11.13 -27.68
CA GLU A 158 0.29 -10.28 -26.76
C GLU A 158 -1.02 -10.96 -26.32
N LYS A 159 -1.31 -10.90 -25.02
CA LYS A 159 -2.54 -11.41 -24.41
C LYS A 159 -3.13 -10.32 -23.54
N LYS A 160 -4.43 -10.08 -23.61
CA LYS A 160 -5.14 -9.30 -22.58
C LYS A 160 -5.47 -10.23 -21.43
N LEU A 161 -5.24 -9.75 -20.21
CA LEU A 161 -5.66 -10.47 -19.01
C LEU A 161 -7.18 -10.48 -18.93
N THR A 162 -7.75 -11.66 -18.73
CA THR A 162 -9.19 -11.82 -18.48
C THR A 162 -9.54 -11.37 -17.07
N GLU A 163 -10.79 -11.01 -16.83
CA GLU A 163 -11.26 -10.60 -15.51
C GLU A 163 -11.03 -11.70 -14.45
N GLY A 164 -11.29 -12.96 -14.80
CA GLY A 164 -11.03 -14.09 -13.92
C GLY A 164 -9.55 -14.31 -13.58
N GLU A 165 -8.64 -14.01 -14.51
CA GLU A 165 -7.19 -14.05 -14.24
C GLU A 165 -6.78 -12.91 -13.29
N ILE A 166 -7.32 -11.70 -13.50
CA ILE A 166 -7.09 -10.56 -12.61
C ILE A 166 -7.60 -10.87 -11.20
N GLU A 167 -8.80 -11.42 -11.06
CA GLU A 167 -9.32 -11.81 -9.75
C GLU A 167 -8.46 -12.85 -9.02
N LYS A 168 -7.92 -13.84 -9.76
CA LYS A 168 -6.97 -14.81 -9.18
C LYS A 168 -5.70 -14.12 -8.68
N ILE A 169 -5.15 -13.18 -9.47
CA ILE A 169 -3.97 -12.38 -9.10
C ILE A 169 -4.25 -11.60 -7.81
N LEU A 170 -5.35 -10.87 -7.77
CA LEU A 170 -5.72 -10.02 -6.65
C LEU A 170 -5.96 -10.82 -5.37
N ARG A 171 -6.58 -11.98 -5.47
CA ARG A 171 -6.78 -12.87 -4.32
C ARG A 171 -5.46 -13.30 -3.68
N GLU A 172 -4.49 -13.76 -4.47
CA GLU A 172 -3.19 -14.21 -3.95
C GLU A 172 -2.39 -13.03 -3.37
N ILE A 173 -2.42 -11.85 -4.02
CA ILE A 173 -1.80 -10.63 -3.49
C ILE A 173 -2.45 -10.22 -2.16
N ASN A 174 -3.78 -10.19 -2.09
CA ASN A 174 -4.50 -9.79 -0.88
C ASN A 174 -4.19 -10.73 0.29
N ILE A 175 -4.19 -12.04 0.05
CA ILE A 175 -3.78 -13.03 1.07
C ILE A 175 -2.34 -12.75 1.53
N ALA A 176 -1.40 -12.51 0.61
CA ALA A 176 -0.01 -12.24 0.96
C ALA A 176 0.14 -10.95 1.79
N LEU A 177 -0.63 -9.91 1.50
CA LEU A 177 -0.64 -8.66 2.26
C LEU A 177 -1.20 -8.86 3.67
N LEU A 178 -2.37 -9.49 3.80
CA LEU A 178 -3.03 -9.75 5.09
C LEU A 178 -2.21 -10.66 6.00
N GLU A 179 -1.60 -11.72 5.47
CA GLU A 179 -0.70 -12.60 6.22
C GLU A 179 0.58 -11.90 6.72
N ASN A 180 0.90 -10.75 6.15
CA ASN A 180 2.01 -9.91 6.58
C ASN A 180 1.57 -8.67 7.37
N ASP A 181 0.40 -8.75 8.00
CA ASP A 181 -0.17 -7.73 8.89
C ASP A 181 -0.35 -6.36 8.22
N VAL A 182 -0.67 -6.36 6.94
CA VAL A 182 -1.20 -5.17 6.28
C VAL A 182 -2.67 -5.04 6.69
N ALA A 183 -3.09 -3.86 7.12
CA ALA A 183 -4.49 -3.61 7.46
C ALA A 183 -5.42 -3.90 6.27
N VAL A 184 -6.64 -4.36 6.54
CA VAL A 184 -7.58 -4.82 5.51
C VAL A 184 -7.84 -3.71 4.49
N GLU A 185 -8.12 -2.50 4.97
CA GLU A 185 -8.42 -1.33 4.13
C GLU A 185 -7.26 -0.97 3.18
N VAL A 186 -6.02 -1.23 3.64
CA VAL A 186 -4.81 -0.97 2.86
C VAL A 186 -4.58 -2.06 1.82
N ALA A 187 -4.81 -3.32 2.19
CA ALA A 187 -4.72 -4.44 1.27
C ALA A 187 -5.78 -4.34 0.15
N GLU A 188 -7.00 -3.93 0.49
CA GLU A 188 -8.07 -3.66 -0.47
C GLU A 188 -7.68 -2.51 -1.40
N ARG A 189 -7.16 -1.41 -0.87
CA ARG A 189 -6.72 -0.26 -1.67
C ARG A 189 -5.61 -0.63 -2.66
N ILE A 190 -4.59 -1.36 -2.21
CA ILE A 190 -3.52 -1.85 -3.09
C ILE A 190 -4.09 -2.77 -4.16
N SER A 191 -5.01 -3.67 -3.80
CA SER A 191 -5.68 -4.57 -4.74
C SER A 191 -6.49 -3.80 -5.79
N GLU A 192 -7.21 -2.76 -5.41
CA GLU A 192 -7.96 -1.90 -6.34
C GLU A 192 -7.04 -1.17 -7.32
N ASP A 193 -5.93 -0.62 -6.84
CA ASP A 193 -4.96 0.07 -7.70
C ASP A 193 -4.31 -0.90 -8.68
N VAL A 194 -3.91 -2.11 -8.24
CA VAL A 194 -3.41 -3.19 -9.09
C VAL A 194 -4.48 -3.61 -10.11
N LYS A 195 -5.75 -3.80 -9.69
CA LYS A 195 -6.87 -4.14 -10.59
C LYS A 195 -7.01 -3.10 -11.70
N ARG A 196 -6.97 -1.82 -11.35
CA ARG A 196 -7.12 -0.71 -12.30
C ARG A 196 -6.00 -0.68 -13.32
N GLU A 197 -4.78 -0.97 -12.91
CA GLU A 197 -3.62 -0.98 -13.81
C GLU A 197 -3.60 -2.22 -14.71
N LEU A 198 -4.00 -3.39 -14.19
CA LEU A 198 -4.07 -4.63 -14.97
C LEU A 198 -5.30 -4.68 -15.89
N ALA A 199 -6.37 -3.95 -15.59
CA ALA A 199 -7.58 -3.93 -16.38
C ALA A 199 -7.30 -3.33 -17.77
N GLY A 200 -7.41 -4.17 -18.80
CA GLY A 200 -7.14 -3.78 -20.19
C GLY A 200 -5.66 -3.76 -20.59
N ALA A 201 -4.75 -4.11 -19.67
CA ALA A 201 -3.33 -4.22 -20.00
C ALA A 201 -3.08 -5.32 -21.04
N VAL A 202 -2.32 -4.96 -22.06
CA VAL A 202 -1.83 -5.90 -23.08
C VAL A 202 -0.48 -6.44 -22.62
N VAL A 203 -0.45 -7.70 -22.27
CA VAL A 203 0.72 -8.34 -21.66
C VAL A 203 1.38 -9.29 -22.67
N LYS A 204 2.69 -9.18 -22.83
CA LYS A 204 3.46 -10.18 -23.59
C LYS A 204 3.48 -11.49 -22.84
N ARG A 205 3.21 -12.62 -23.52
CA ARG A 205 3.08 -13.96 -22.91
C ARG A 205 4.24 -14.38 -21.99
N GLY A 206 5.45 -13.83 -22.16
CA GLY A 206 6.60 -14.07 -21.29
C GLY A 206 6.78 -13.08 -20.12
N ARG A 207 5.99 -12.00 -20.07
CA ARG A 207 6.18 -10.89 -19.13
C ARG A 207 4.97 -10.60 -18.22
N VAL A 208 4.12 -11.59 -18.01
CA VAL A 208 2.98 -11.48 -17.08
C VAL A 208 3.44 -11.13 -15.68
N GLU A 209 4.52 -11.80 -15.23
CA GLU A 209 5.12 -11.55 -13.91
C GLU A 209 5.65 -10.13 -13.75
N ASP A 210 6.39 -9.63 -14.75
CA ASP A 210 6.91 -8.26 -14.75
C ASP A 210 5.76 -7.24 -14.66
N THR A 211 4.69 -7.44 -15.44
CA THR A 211 3.54 -6.54 -15.45
C THR A 211 2.82 -6.51 -14.11
N ILE A 212 2.65 -7.67 -13.46
CA ILE A 212 2.04 -7.75 -12.12
C ILE A 212 2.94 -7.05 -11.09
N ASN A 213 4.26 -7.27 -11.16
CA ASN A 213 5.22 -6.64 -10.26
C ASN A 213 5.27 -5.11 -10.44
N ASP A 214 5.16 -4.61 -11.68
CA ASP A 214 5.12 -3.18 -11.96
C ASP A 214 3.83 -2.55 -11.40
N ALA A 215 2.66 -3.17 -11.64
CA ALA A 215 1.39 -2.71 -11.08
C ALA A 215 1.42 -2.71 -9.54
N LEU A 216 1.95 -3.76 -8.93
CA LEU A 216 2.11 -3.85 -7.48
C LEU A 216 3.10 -2.79 -6.95
N ARG A 217 4.18 -2.53 -7.67
CA ARG A 217 5.15 -1.46 -7.35
C ARG A 217 4.49 -0.10 -7.33
N HIS A 218 3.72 0.23 -8.36
CA HIS A 218 3.02 1.52 -8.45
C HIS A 218 1.98 1.67 -7.33
N ALA A 219 1.19 0.63 -7.07
CA ALA A 219 0.21 0.63 -6.01
C ALA A 219 0.85 0.83 -4.62
N MET A 220 1.93 0.10 -4.32
CA MET A 220 2.64 0.23 -3.04
C MET A 220 3.33 1.59 -2.89
N LEU A 221 3.96 2.12 -3.94
CA LEU A 221 4.53 3.47 -3.92
C LEU A 221 3.45 4.53 -3.75
N GLY A 222 2.29 4.36 -4.39
CA GLY A 222 1.14 5.25 -4.24
C GLY A 222 0.64 5.34 -2.79
N VAL A 223 0.77 4.25 -2.02
CA VAL A 223 0.45 4.21 -0.59
C VAL A 223 1.55 4.84 0.27
N MET A 224 2.83 4.54 -0.02
CA MET A 224 3.96 4.92 0.84
C MET A 224 4.52 6.32 0.56
N LYS A 225 4.43 6.81 -0.68
CA LYS A 225 4.96 8.13 -1.04
C LYS A 225 4.05 9.22 -0.51
N GLN A 226 4.59 10.02 0.40
CA GLN A 226 3.94 11.15 1.02
C GLN A 226 4.84 12.40 0.85
N GLU A 227 4.31 13.57 1.20
CA GLU A 227 5.07 14.81 1.17
C GLU A 227 6.32 14.70 2.07
N GLU A 228 7.48 15.02 1.52
CA GLU A 228 8.75 14.90 2.26
C GLU A 228 8.90 16.03 3.29
N ILE A 229 9.32 15.65 4.50
CA ILE A 229 9.67 16.61 5.56
C ILE A 229 11.19 16.62 5.71
N ASN A 230 11.81 17.76 5.42
CA ASN A 230 13.21 17.98 5.70
C ASN A 230 13.38 18.68 7.06
N ILE A 231 13.65 17.88 8.11
CA ILE A 231 13.79 18.38 9.50
C ILE A 231 14.93 19.38 9.59
N ASP A 232 16.06 19.14 8.97
CA ASP A 232 17.25 20.03 9.00
C ASP A 232 16.93 21.41 8.43
N LYS A 233 16.20 21.45 7.33
CA LYS A 233 15.72 22.70 6.73
C LYS A 233 14.78 23.43 7.68
N GLN A 234 13.80 22.75 8.24
CA GLN A 234 12.82 23.36 9.15
C GLN A 234 13.49 23.92 10.41
N ILE A 235 14.47 23.23 10.99
CA ILE A 235 15.23 23.72 12.15
C ILE A 235 16.03 24.97 11.78
N ARG A 236 16.66 24.99 10.61
CA ARG A 236 17.44 26.16 10.17
C ARG A 236 16.58 27.37 9.83
N ASP A 237 15.45 27.16 9.21
CA ASP A 237 14.56 28.23 8.74
C ASP A 237 13.75 28.87 9.89
N LYS A 238 13.62 28.19 11.05
CA LYS A 238 12.84 28.68 12.16
C LYS A 238 13.59 29.73 13.00
N ASP A 239 12.90 30.78 13.36
CA ASP A 239 13.37 31.72 14.39
C ASP A 239 13.14 31.12 15.80
N GLY A 240 14.25 30.91 16.55
CA GLY A 240 14.23 30.28 17.86
C GLY A 240 14.25 28.73 17.84
N PRO A 241 14.04 28.09 19.00
CA PRO A 241 14.13 26.63 19.12
C PRO A 241 13.01 25.91 18.37
N PHE A 242 13.35 24.94 17.53
CA PHE A 242 12.43 24.00 16.91
C PHE A 242 12.04 22.91 17.92
N THR A 243 10.76 22.62 18.07
CA THR A 243 10.26 21.67 19.07
C THR A 243 9.65 20.43 18.40
N ILE A 244 10.22 19.28 18.66
CA ILE A 244 9.68 17.98 18.23
C ILE A 244 9.05 17.28 19.43
N MET A 245 7.79 16.88 19.30
CA MET A 245 7.05 16.12 20.30
C MET A 245 6.87 14.68 19.84
N MET A 246 7.40 13.73 20.62
CA MET A 246 7.23 12.29 20.33
C MET A 246 5.96 11.78 21.00
N VAL A 247 5.07 11.15 20.23
CA VAL A 247 3.83 10.53 20.73
C VAL A 247 3.78 9.05 20.35
N GLY A 248 2.96 8.26 21.02
CA GLY A 248 2.82 6.83 20.78
C GLY A 248 2.63 6.07 22.09
N PHE A 249 2.24 4.81 22.01
CA PHE A 249 2.01 4.00 23.22
C PHE A 249 3.29 3.61 23.96
N ASN A 250 3.12 3.15 25.21
CA ASN A 250 4.24 2.62 25.98
C ASN A 250 4.82 1.37 25.31
N GLY A 251 6.15 1.27 25.31
CA GLY A 251 6.85 0.15 24.68
C GLY A 251 7.13 0.32 23.19
N THR A 252 6.57 1.34 22.50
CA THR A 252 6.87 1.60 21.07
C THR A 252 8.29 2.13 20.84
N GLY A 253 9.05 2.44 21.89
CA GLY A 253 10.44 2.91 21.77
C GLY A 253 10.60 4.43 21.65
N LYS A 254 9.64 5.25 22.12
CA LYS A 254 9.71 6.72 22.09
C LYS A 254 11.02 7.28 22.65
N THR A 255 11.31 6.97 23.91
CA THR A 255 12.50 7.47 24.63
C THR A 255 13.81 7.09 23.92
N THR A 256 13.92 5.84 23.47
CA THR A 256 15.10 5.35 22.71
C THR A 256 15.20 6.04 21.35
N THR A 257 14.08 6.20 20.64
CA THR A 257 14.05 6.87 19.34
C THR A 257 14.38 8.34 19.47
N LEU A 258 13.89 9.00 20.52
CA LEU A 258 14.23 10.39 20.82
C LEU A 258 15.74 10.53 21.03
N ALA A 259 16.37 9.63 21.78
CA ALA A 259 17.81 9.65 22.00
C ALA A 259 18.60 9.43 20.69
N LYS A 260 18.15 8.53 19.81
CA LYS A 260 18.74 8.33 18.46
C LYS A 260 18.61 9.58 17.59
N LEU A 261 17.43 10.21 17.62
CA LEU A 261 17.18 11.44 16.89
C LEU A 261 18.05 12.58 17.45
N ALA A 262 18.21 12.67 18.77
CA ALA A 262 19.12 13.61 19.42
C ALA A 262 20.58 13.41 19.02
N HIS A 263 21.02 12.17 18.86
CA HIS A 263 22.34 11.83 18.37
C HIS A 263 22.51 12.28 16.90
N LYS A 264 21.54 11.98 16.04
CA LYS A 264 21.54 12.34 14.61
C LYS A 264 21.55 13.85 14.41
N LEU A 265 20.80 14.60 15.23
CA LEU A 265 20.64 16.05 15.15
C LEU A 265 21.53 16.81 16.17
N LYS A 266 22.66 16.20 16.58
CA LYS A 266 23.54 16.76 17.64
C LYS A 266 24.11 18.13 17.31
N GLU A 267 24.28 18.44 16.05
CA GLU A 267 24.76 19.76 15.57
C GLU A 267 23.86 20.93 16.01
N TYR A 268 22.58 20.69 16.23
CA TYR A 268 21.61 21.68 16.71
C TYR A 268 21.59 21.85 18.23
N ASN A 269 22.49 21.16 18.96
CA ASN A 269 22.62 21.17 20.41
C ASN A 269 21.26 20.90 21.11
N PRO A 270 20.62 19.74 20.88
CA PRO A 270 19.26 19.48 21.35
C PRO A 270 19.14 19.46 22.87
N ILE A 271 18.04 20.00 23.39
CA ILE A 271 17.62 19.84 24.76
C ILE A 271 16.54 18.77 24.83
N LEU A 272 16.70 17.83 25.76
CA LEU A 272 15.76 16.73 25.97
C LEU A 272 14.77 17.12 27.07
N ALA A 273 13.46 17.02 26.80
CA ALA A 273 12.41 17.29 27.77
C ALA A 273 11.77 15.96 28.25
N ALA A 274 11.93 15.65 29.53
CA ALA A 274 11.37 14.43 30.15
C ALA A 274 9.89 14.65 30.54
N ALA A 275 9.00 14.70 29.55
CA ALA A 275 7.58 14.99 29.76
C ALA A 275 6.71 13.74 29.98
N ASP A 276 7.27 12.52 30.07
CA ASP A 276 6.61 11.34 30.64
C ASP A 276 6.76 11.35 32.18
N THR A 277 6.13 12.32 32.80
CA THR A 277 6.33 12.64 34.23
C THR A 277 5.77 11.58 35.20
N PHE A 278 4.88 10.71 34.72
CA PHE A 278 4.28 9.64 35.53
C PHE A 278 5.02 8.31 35.44
N ARG A 279 6.23 8.30 34.82
CA ARG A 279 7.10 7.11 34.74
C ARG A 279 8.51 7.48 35.19
N ALA A 280 8.82 7.24 36.47
CA ALA A 280 10.14 7.52 37.02
C ALA A 280 11.27 6.86 36.19
N ALA A 281 11.10 5.60 35.78
CA ALA A 281 12.07 4.89 34.97
C ALA A 281 12.25 5.55 33.55
N SER A 282 11.24 6.20 32.98
CA SER A 282 11.38 6.94 31.71
C SER A 282 12.24 8.18 31.86
N ILE A 283 12.03 8.91 32.96
CA ILE A 283 12.84 10.09 33.31
C ILE A 283 14.31 9.68 33.49
N GLU A 284 14.58 8.65 34.29
CA GLU A 284 15.93 8.13 34.54
C GLU A 284 16.61 7.64 33.25
N GLN A 285 15.86 6.91 32.41
CA GLN A 285 16.34 6.46 31.09
C GLN A 285 16.75 7.64 30.20
N LEU A 286 15.92 8.69 30.14
CA LEU A 286 16.23 9.86 29.34
C LEU A 286 17.44 10.63 29.90
N GLU A 287 17.60 10.70 31.20
CA GLU A 287 18.80 11.28 31.85
C GLU A 287 20.06 10.51 31.51
N GLU A 288 19.99 9.18 31.51
CA GLU A 288 21.13 8.33 31.11
C GLU A 288 21.51 8.57 29.66
N HIS A 289 20.53 8.64 28.74
CA HIS A 289 20.79 9.02 27.36
C HIS A 289 21.41 10.42 27.24
N GLY A 290 20.87 11.41 27.99
CA GLY A 290 21.42 12.75 28.03
C GLY A 290 22.89 12.78 28.46
N LYS A 291 23.23 12.05 29.54
CA LYS A 291 24.61 11.91 30.02
C LYS A 291 25.54 11.29 28.97
N ARG A 292 25.10 10.18 28.33
CA ARG A 292 25.88 9.49 27.29
C ARG A 292 26.13 10.35 26.06
N LEU A 293 25.16 11.17 25.67
CA LEU A 293 25.24 12.04 24.52
C LEU A 293 25.87 13.41 24.82
N GLY A 294 26.06 13.74 26.11
CA GLY A 294 26.52 15.06 26.54
C GLY A 294 25.47 16.15 26.33
N LEU A 295 24.18 15.82 26.41
CA LEU A 295 23.06 16.72 26.19
C LEU A 295 22.33 17.07 27.49
N ARG A 296 21.78 18.27 27.54
CA ARG A 296 20.98 18.73 28.68
C ARG A 296 19.60 18.06 28.67
N VAL A 297 19.21 17.53 29.84
CA VAL A 297 17.85 17.05 30.10
C VAL A 297 17.14 18.04 31.04
N VAL A 298 15.94 18.47 30.65
CA VAL A 298 15.02 19.23 31.48
C VAL A 298 13.97 18.26 32.00
N LYS A 299 13.83 18.18 33.32
CA LYS A 299 12.88 17.34 34.03
C LYS A 299 12.26 18.06 35.21
N HIS A 300 11.10 17.60 35.63
CA HIS A 300 10.45 18.00 36.88
C HIS A 300 10.29 16.81 37.80
N THR A 301 9.71 17.03 38.98
CA THR A 301 9.37 15.97 39.92
C THR A 301 8.34 14.99 39.33
N TYR A 302 8.33 13.78 39.82
CA TYR A 302 7.32 12.78 39.45
C TYR A 302 5.90 13.33 39.61
N GLY A 303 5.06 13.13 38.62
CA GLY A 303 3.67 13.60 38.56
C GLY A 303 3.47 15.09 38.26
N ALA A 304 4.55 15.81 37.93
CA ALA A 304 4.44 17.22 37.50
C ALA A 304 3.71 17.34 36.16
N ASP A 305 3.30 18.58 35.83
CA ASP A 305 2.64 18.88 34.56
C ASP A 305 3.60 18.69 33.36
N SER A 306 3.33 17.72 32.50
CA SER A 306 4.09 17.42 31.29
C SER A 306 4.26 18.64 30.37
N ALA A 307 3.23 19.51 30.31
CA ALA A 307 3.30 20.72 29.51
C ALA A 307 4.31 21.74 30.05
N ALA A 308 4.43 21.84 31.38
CA ALA A 308 5.40 22.73 32.02
C ALA A 308 6.84 22.30 31.77
N VAL A 309 7.12 21.01 31.72
CA VAL A 309 8.47 20.47 31.42
C VAL A 309 8.91 20.92 30.01
N ILE A 310 8.05 20.79 29.02
CA ILE A 310 8.37 21.18 27.65
C ILE A 310 8.53 22.71 27.54
N PHE A 311 7.66 23.44 28.20
CA PHE A 311 7.74 24.91 28.25
C PHE A 311 9.08 25.39 28.82
N ASP A 312 9.52 24.82 29.91
CA ASP A 312 10.81 25.16 30.53
C ASP A 312 11.99 24.71 29.67
N ALA A 313 11.89 23.57 28.97
CA ALA A 313 12.89 23.14 27.99
C ALA A 313 13.02 24.16 26.83
N LYS A 314 11.90 24.69 26.32
CA LYS A 314 11.89 25.73 25.29
C LYS A 314 12.54 27.02 25.78
N LYS A 315 12.20 27.48 26.98
CA LYS A 315 12.83 28.64 27.62
C LYS A 315 14.34 28.46 27.77
N HIS A 316 14.75 27.29 28.26
CA HIS A 316 16.16 26.98 28.44
C HIS A 316 16.89 26.95 27.08
N ALA A 317 16.28 26.34 26.04
CA ALA A 317 16.82 26.34 24.69
C ALA A 317 17.04 27.74 24.15
N ALA A 318 16.04 28.62 24.27
CA ALA A 318 16.16 30.00 23.85
C ALA A 318 17.26 30.79 24.62
N ALA A 319 17.40 30.54 25.92
CA ALA A 319 18.41 31.18 26.74
C ALA A 319 19.85 30.70 26.45
N THR A 320 20.03 29.47 26.01
CA THR A 320 21.35 28.84 25.76
C THR A 320 21.75 28.79 24.31
N GLY A 321 20.90 29.31 23.38
CA GLY A 321 21.14 29.25 21.95
C GLY A 321 20.97 27.83 21.34
N SER A 322 20.34 26.90 22.04
CA SER A 322 19.96 25.62 21.48
C SER A 322 18.88 25.80 20.41
N ARG A 323 19.06 25.09 19.26
CA ARG A 323 18.14 25.19 18.13
C ARG A 323 17.03 24.15 18.15
N LEU A 324 17.11 23.16 19.05
CA LEU A 324 16.23 21.99 19.02
C LEU A 324 15.78 21.60 20.44
N VAL A 325 14.49 21.33 20.62
CA VAL A 325 13.91 20.68 21.79
C VAL A 325 13.26 19.36 21.37
N LEU A 326 13.63 18.27 22.03
CA LEU A 326 13.05 16.96 21.82
C LEU A 326 12.27 16.55 23.07
N ALA A 327 10.96 16.39 22.94
CA ALA A 327 10.06 16.10 24.06
C ALA A 327 9.60 14.63 24.03
N ASP A 328 9.96 13.88 25.09
CA ASP A 328 9.45 12.52 25.36
C ASP A 328 8.16 12.62 26.17
N THR A 329 7.04 12.11 25.65
CA THR A 329 5.73 12.21 26.29
C THR A 329 5.22 10.88 26.81
N ALA A 330 4.24 10.92 27.71
CA ALA A 330 3.55 9.74 28.20
C ALA A 330 2.92 8.93 27.05
N GLY A 331 2.82 7.62 27.24
CA GLY A 331 2.28 6.70 26.24
C GLY A 331 1.49 5.55 26.85
N ARG A 332 0.58 5.81 27.78
CA ARG A 332 -0.22 4.76 28.45
C ARG A 332 -1.14 4.04 27.47
N SER A 333 -1.66 2.85 27.86
CA SER A 333 -2.40 1.96 26.96
C SER A 333 -3.76 2.51 26.50
N HIS A 334 -4.30 1.89 25.46
CA HIS A 334 -5.48 2.26 24.65
C HIS A 334 -6.77 2.64 25.41
N SER A 335 -6.94 2.19 26.64
CA SER A 335 -8.17 2.42 27.42
C SER A 335 -8.16 3.69 28.27
N ASN A 336 -7.10 4.51 28.21
CA ASN A 336 -6.98 5.66 29.09
C ASN A 336 -7.32 6.97 28.37
N VAL A 337 -8.59 7.37 28.44
CA VAL A 337 -9.10 8.67 27.92
C VAL A 337 -8.25 9.84 28.45
N ASN A 338 -7.75 9.75 29.68
CA ASN A 338 -6.91 10.77 30.29
C ASN A 338 -5.60 11.01 29.54
N LEU A 339 -5.01 9.99 28.88
CA LEU A 339 -3.79 10.17 28.10
C LEU A 339 -4.01 11.10 26.90
N MET A 340 -5.06 10.84 26.13
CA MET A 340 -5.34 11.65 24.93
C MET A 340 -5.60 13.11 25.30
N ASP A 341 -6.31 13.35 26.40
CA ASP A 341 -6.56 14.71 26.90
C ASP A 341 -5.28 15.37 27.44
N GLU A 342 -4.40 14.61 28.08
CA GLU A 342 -3.08 15.10 28.48
C GLU A 342 -2.24 15.50 27.25
N LEU A 343 -2.18 14.65 26.25
CA LEU A 343 -1.43 14.93 25.01
C LEU A 343 -2.01 16.14 24.25
N LYS A 344 -3.35 16.25 24.18
CA LYS A 344 -4.04 17.43 23.63
C LYS A 344 -3.63 18.71 24.38
N LYS A 345 -3.62 18.66 25.72
CA LYS A 345 -3.19 19.78 26.55
C LYS A 345 -1.74 20.14 26.26
N VAL A 346 -0.83 19.16 26.26
CA VAL A 346 0.60 19.35 25.99
C VAL A 346 0.82 19.98 24.62
N ALA A 347 0.19 19.45 23.59
CA ALA A 347 0.28 19.97 22.22
C ALA A 347 -0.27 21.42 22.12
N ARG A 348 -1.43 21.68 22.72
CA ARG A 348 -2.05 23.03 22.72
C ARG A 348 -1.20 24.07 23.43
N VAL A 349 -0.62 23.74 24.60
CA VAL A 349 0.16 24.66 25.43
C VAL A 349 1.50 24.99 24.79
N ASN A 350 2.17 23.96 24.24
CA ASN A 350 3.54 24.11 23.75
C ASN A 350 3.63 24.39 22.26
N ASN A 351 2.56 24.16 21.49
CA ASN A 351 2.52 24.30 20.04
C ASN A 351 3.82 23.78 19.38
N PRO A 352 4.08 22.44 19.45
CA PRO A 352 5.29 21.86 18.87
C PRO A 352 5.27 22.03 17.35
N ASP A 353 6.45 22.19 16.77
CA ASP A 353 6.62 22.37 15.32
C ASP A 353 6.42 21.08 14.55
N LEU A 354 6.75 19.96 15.20
CA LEU A 354 6.60 18.63 14.61
C LEU A 354 6.14 17.63 15.66
N LYS A 355 5.05 16.94 15.38
CA LYS A 355 4.50 15.86 16.21
C LYS A 355 4.74 14.53 15.50
N ILE A 356 5.64 13.72 16.06
CA ILE A 356 6.05 12.45 15.47
C ILE A 356 5.39 11.29 16.21
N LEU A 357 4.62 10.48 15.50
CA LEU A 357 4.07 9.24 16.02
C LEU A 357 5.11 8.12 15.91
N VAL A 358 5.48 7.55 17.05
CA VAL A 358 6.39 6.40 17.13
C VAL A 358 5.58 5.13 17.25
N LEU A 359 5.66 4.30 16.22
CA LEU A 359 4.95 3.04 16.11
C LEU A 359 5.92 1.86 16.18
N ASP A 360 5.46 0.78 16.78
CA ASP A 360 6.18 -0.48 16.83
C ASP A 360 5.80 -1.35 15.62
N SER A 361 6.78 -1.76 14.83
CA SER A 361 6.53 -2.62 13.66
C SER A 361 5.89 -3.97 14.02
N VAL A 362 6.01 -4.41 15.27
CA VAL A 362 5.44 -5.68 15.75
C VAL A 362 3.94 -5.59 16.05
N THR A 363 3.40 -4.38 16.15
CA THR A 363 1.99 -4.15 16.54
C THR A 363 0.96 -4.78 15.57
N GLY A 364 1.35 -5.00 14.30
CA GLY A 364 0.44 -5.63 13.33
C GLY A 364 -0.73 -4.73 12.93
N ASN A 365 -1.94 -5.28 12.88
CA ASN A 365 -3.14 -4.58 12.39
C ASN A 365 -3.58 -3.41 13.29
N ASP A 366 -3.26 -3.43 14.59
CA ASP A 366 -3.62 -2.35 15.53
C ASP A 366 -2.98 -1.00 15.17
N ILE A 367 -2.03 -0.99 14.24
CA ILE A 367 -1.40 0.24 13.74
C ILE A 367 -2.44 1.20 13.15
N TYR A 368 -3.44 0.67 12.44
CA TYR A 368 -4.51 1.48 11.87
C TYR A 368 -5.26 2.28 12.93
N ASP A 369 -5.68 1.61 14.00
CA ASP A 369 -6.39 2.25 15.12
C ASP A 369 -5.50 3.22 15.90
N GLN A 370 -4.23 2.85 16.12
CA GLN A 370 -3.26 3.74 16.77
C GLN A 370 -3.05 5.03 15.98
N CYS A 371 -2.90 4.93 14.67
CA CYS A 371 -2.74 6.08 13.78
C CYS A 371 -3.92 7.05 13.90
N ASN A 372 -5.14 6.53 13.80
CA ASN A 372 -6.35 7.35 13.90
C ASN A 372 -6.46 8.01 15.28
N LEU A 373 -6.27 7.25 16.35
CA LEU A 373 -6.39 7.73 17.73
C LEU A 373 -5.42 8.88 18.03
N PHE A 374 -4.14 8.74 17.69
CA PHE A 374 -3.16 9.81 17.92
C PHE A 374 -3.36 11.01 16.98
N ASN A 375 -3.78 10.76 15.74
CA ASN A 375 -4.04 11.83 14.80
C ASN A 375 -5.23 12.71 15.24
N GLU A 376 -6.31 12.08 15.72
CA GLU A 376 -7.45 12.79 16.30
C GLU A 376 -7.08 13.57 17.57
N ALA A 377 -6.19 13.00 18.38
CA ALA A 377 -5.80 13.64 19.64
C ALA A 377 -4.91 14.86 19.44
N VAL A 378 -3.88 14.79 18.61
CA VAL A 378 -2.83 15.83 18.53
C VAL A 378 -2.55 16.32 17.10
N GLY A 379 -3.06 15.66 16.07
CA GLY A 379 -2.71 15.94 14.68
C GLY A 379 -1.25 15.53 14.41
N VAL A 380 -1.05 14.29 13.91
CA VAL A 380 0.29 13.74 13.62
C VAL A 380 0.86 14.37 12.34
N ASP A 381 2.13 14.78 12.37
CA ASP A 381 2.80 15.37 11.23
C ASP A 381 3.72 14.37 10.50
N ALA A 382 4.30 13.40 11.24
CA ALA A 382 5.21 12.41 10.70
C ALA A 382 5.23 11.12 11.54
N ILE A 383 5.84 10.06 11.00
CA ILE A 383 5.90 8.74 11.60
C ILE A 383 7.35 8.28 11.74
N ILE A 384 7.65 7.54 12.81
CA ILE A 384 8.86 6.72 12.93
C ILE A 384 8.44 5.30 13.28
N LEU A 385 8.93 4.33 12.52
CA LEU A 385 8.74 2.91 12.80
C LEU A 385 9.94 2.37 13.57
N THR A 386 9.68 1.62 14.64
CA THR A 386 10.72 1.02 15.48
C THR A 386 10.69 -0.52 15.37
N LYS A 387 11.73 -1.16 15.91
CA LYS A 387 11.86 -2.63 15.99
C LYS A 387 11.77 -3.36 14.66
N ALA A 388 12.18 -2.69 13.60
CA ALA A 388 12.18 -3.25 12.26
C ALA A 388 13.20 -4.39 12.06
N ASP A 389 14.16 -4.51 12.97
CA ASP A 389 15.13 -5.60 13.06
C ASP A 389 14.53 -6.90 13.58
N VAL A 390 13.48 -6.81 14.40
CA VAL A 390 12.83 -7.96 15.04
C VAL A 390 11.69 -8.53 14.21
N TYR A 391 11.10 -7.72 13.32
CA TYR A 391 9.86 -8.06 12.63
C TYR A 391 9.99 -8.01 11.11
N GLU A 392 9.79 -9.18 10.46
CA GLU A 392 10.03 -9.36 9.03
C GLU A 392 8.79 -9.15 8.14
N LYS A 393 7.59 -9.02 8.70
CA LYS A 393 6.36 -8.96 7.90
C LYS A 393 6.20 -7.66 7.11
N GLY A 394 6.46 -6.51 7.71
CA GLY A 394 6.53 -5.22 7.00
C GLY A 394 5.19 -4.53 6.71
N GLY A 395 4.06 -5.11 7.02
CA GLY A 395 2.73 -4.52 6.81
C GLY A 395 2.53 -3.20 7.56
N ALA A 396 3.18 -3.05 8.71
CA ALA A 396 3.16 -1.85 9.54
C ALA A 396 3.45 -0.56 8.76
N ALA A 397 4.44 -0.59 7.86
CA ALA A 397 4.82 0.60 7.08
C ALA A 397 3.74 1.01 6.09
N LEU A 398 3.16 0.04 5.38
CA LEU A 398 2.06 0.26 4.45
C LEU A 398 0.83 0.82 5.18
N SER A 399 0.47 0.17 6.29
CA SER A 399 -0.70 0.56 7.08
C SER A 399 -0.57 1.96 7.67
N ALA A 400 0.57 2.29 8.27
CA ALA A 400 0.81 3.61 8.86
C ALA A 400 0.81 4.74 7.82
N ALA A 401 1.52 4.55 6.69
CA ALA A 401 1.60 5.55 5.63
C ALA A 401 0.23 5.82 4.99
N TYR A 402 -0.56 4.76 4.73
CA TYR A 402 -1.89 4.87 4.16
C TYR A 402 -2.86 5.61 5.08
N THR A 403 -2.90 5.20 6.37
CA THR A 403 -3.88 5.71 7.33
C THR A 403 -3.68 7.19 7.61
N LEU A 404 -2.46 7.61 7.85
CA LEU A 404 -2.16 9.01 8.20
C LEU A 404 -1.96 9.91 7.00
N LYS A 405 -1.59 9.36 5.85
CA LYS A 405 -1.12 10.13 4.68
C LYS A 405 -0.01 11.12 5.08
N LYS A 406 0.87 10.67 5.97
CA LYS A 406 2.02 11.40 6.49
C LYS A 406 3.31 10.62 6.23
N PRO A 407 4.45 11.32 6.04
CA PRO A 407 5.72 10.66 5.75
C PRO A 407 6.21 9.83 6.93
N ILE A 408 6.73 8.65 6.62
CA ILE A 408 7.59 7.92 7.54
C ILE A 408 8.99 8.50 7.37
N LEU A 409 9.55 9.08 8.42
CA LEU A 409 10.86 9.73 8.37
C LEU A 409 12.00 8.74 8.55
N TYR A 410 11.86 7.88 9.55
CA TYR A 410 12.91 6.96 9.95
C TYR A 410 12.38 5.58 10.33
N ILE A 411 13.31 4.61 10.24
CA ILE A 411 13.13 3.23 10.71
C ILE A 411 14.21 2.92 11.74
N GLY A 412 13.80 2.44 12.93
CA GLY A 412 14.68 1.88 13.94
C GLY A 412 15.02 0.42 13.65
N THR A 413 16.30 0.14 13.43
CA THR A 413 16.82 -1.18 12.98
C THR A 413 17.74 -1.85 13.98
N GLY A 414 17.70 -1.48 15.26
CA GLY A 414 18.53 -2.04 16.31
C GLY A 414 18.58 -1.18 17.57
N GLN A 415 19.57 -1.36 18.44
CA GLN A 415 19.67 -0.72 19.76
C GLN A 415 20.66 0.47 19.80
N ASN A 416 21.61 0.56 18.87
CA ASN A 416 22.61 1.62 18.87
C ASN A 416 22.03 2.95 18.40
N TYR A 417 22.69 4.06 18.71
CA TYR A 417 22.25 5.39 18.29
C TYR A 417 22.21 5.55 16.77
N ASP A 418 23.10 4.87 16.03
CA ASP A 418 23.17 4.88 14.57
C ASP A 418 22.10 3.98 13.89
N ASP A 419 21.38 3.17 14.69
CA ASP A 419 20.33 2.29 14.18
C ASP A 419 18.99 3.03 13.97
N LEU A 420 19.05 4.27 13.46
CA LEU A 420 17.93 5.06 13.01
C LEU A 420 18.17 5.48 11.55
N LYS A 421 17.63 4.71 10.62
CA LYS A 421 17.83 4.89 9.17
C LYS A 421 16.69 5.68 8.56
N GLU A 422 16.98 6.47 7.53
CA GLU A 422 15.96 7.16 6.75
C GLU A 422 15.04 6.15 6.05
N PHE A 423 13.76 6.47 6.03
CA PHE A 423 12.77 5.68 5.31
C PHE A 423 12.73 6.14 3.85
N LYS A 424 13.05 5.25 2.94
CA LYS A 424 13.04 5.52 1.50
C LYS A 424 12.07 4.58 0.80
N PRO A 425 10.86 5.04 0.46
CA PRO A 425 9.83 4.19 -0.15
C PRO A 425 10.31 3.43 -1.37
N ASP A 426 11.04 4.10 -2.28
CA ASP A 426 11.54 3.49 -3.52
C ASP A 426 12.51 2.32 -3.24
N GLU A 427 13.43 2.46 -2.28
CA GLU A 427 14.35 1.40 -1.88
C GLU A 427 13.61 0.22 -1.23
N ILE A 428 12.60 0.53 -0.41
CA ILE A 428 11.80 -0.49 0.28
C ILE A 428 10.98 -1.29 -0.72
N VAL A 429 10.24 -0.63 -1.62
CA VAL A 429 9.42 -1.32 -2.62
C VAL A 429 10.29 -2.11 -3.60
N LYS A 430 11.44 -1.56 -4.00
CA LYS A 430 12.43 -2.30 -4.80
C LYS A 430 12.90 -3.56 -4.08
N ASN A 431 13.20 -3.47 -2.79
CA ASN A 431 13.63 -4.63 -2.01
C ASN A 431 12.51 -5.67 -1.78
N LEU A 432 11.24 -5.24 -1.80
CA LEU A 432 10.08 -6.12 -1.67
C LEU A 432 9.80 -6.93 -2.93
N LEU A 433 9.93 -6.31 -4.09
CA LEU A 433 9.52 -6.93 -5.36
C LEU A 433 10.69 -7.51 -6.17
N GLY A 434 11.92 -7.11 -5.89
CA GLY A 434 13.14 -7.63 -6.51
C GLY A 434 13.83 -6.61 -7.37
#